data_fc6f8c4025b9679167654124574da9cb
#
_entry.id   fc6f8c4025b9679167654124574da9cb
#
_cell.length_a   1.000
_cell.length_b   1.000
_cell.length_c   1.000
_cell.angle_alpha   90.00
_cell.angle_beta   90.00
_cell.angle_gamma   90.00
#
_symmetry.space_group_name_H-M   'P 1'
#
loop_
_entity.id
_entity.type
_entity.pdbx_description
1 polymer ?
#
loop_
_entity_poly.entity_id
_entity_poly.type
_entity_poly.pdbx_seq_one_letter_code
_entity_poly.pdbx_strand_id
1 'polypeptide(L)'
;MFITNTVILSSKKEKVESNGFEFQKLPYEYSFLEPVIDSETMKIHHTKHQKKYFDNMMSIIDENSKLQKHSLVELMSDLNKIPAKDREKFKNNAGGYFNHSFFWNVMTTEKPVYSGAIKNLIDKKFGSLDKFKIEFIKTGVDHFGSGWVWLCTEDGRNLKLSSMANQNNPYIEECGKPLIGCDLWEHAYYLKYQNDREKYLKKWVDLINWDFVNETLESYK
;
A
#
# COMPACT_ATOMS: atom_id res chain seq x y z
N MET A 1 6.40 1.17 -24.90
CA MET A 1 4.99 0.81 -24.68
C MET A 1 4.95 -0.02 -23.38
N PHE A 2 4.80 0.64 -22.25
CA PHE A 2 4.88 -0.02 -20.95
C PHE A 2 3.46 -0.46 -20.57
N ILE A 3 3.26 -1.77 -20.49
CA ILE A 3 2.02 -2.35 -19.98
C ILE A 3 2.14 -2.33 -18.46
N THR A 4 1.53 -1.32 -17.84
CA THR A 4 1.37 -1.26 -16.39
C THR A 4 0.27 -2.22 -15.99
N ASN A 5 0.65 -3.41 -15.53
CA ASN A 5 -0.28 -4.32 -14.83
C ASN A 5 -0.56 -3.74 -13.44
N THR A 6 -1.49 -2.83 -13.37
CA THR A 6 -1.88 -2.17 -12.13
C THR A 6 -3.00 -2.96 -11.47
N VAL A 7 -2.67 -3.76 -10.46
CA VAL A 7 -3.64 -4.47 -9.59
C VAL A 7 -4.64 -3.51 -8.91
N ILE A 8 -4.41 -2.21 -8.96
CA ILE A 8 -5.16 -1.18 -8.22
C ILE A 8 -6.11 -0.37 -9.12
N LEU A 9 -5.91 -0.31 -10.44
CA LEU A 9 -6.59 0.68 -11.30
C LEU A 9 -7.59 0.10 -12.31
N SER A 10 -8.10 -1.11 -12.15
CA SER A 10 -9.13 -1.62 -13.05
C SER A 10 -10.55 -1.27 -12.57
N SER A 11 -10.99 -0.05 -12.84
CA SER A 11 -12.42 0.31 -12.79
C SER A 11 -13.14 0.17 -14.14
N LYS A 12 -12.47 -0.32 -15.18
CA LYS A 12 -13.13 -0.69 -16.44
C LYS A 12 -13.47 -2.16 -16.43
N LYS A 13 -14.76 -2.46 -16.65
CA LYS A 13 -15.32 -3.80 -16.88
C LYS A 13 -14.63 -4.44 -18.11
N GLU A 14 -13.43 -4.93 -17.97
CA GLU A 14 -12.90 -5.95 -18.85
C GLU A 14 -13.18 -7.30 -18.21
N LYS A 15 -13.81 -8.19 -18.97
CA LYS A 15 -13.97 -9.58 -18.61
C LYS A 15 -12.59 -10.13 -18.30
N VAL A 16 -12.32 -10.36 -17.00
CA VAL A 16 -11.15 -11.11 -16.57
C VAL A 16 -11.40 -12.56 -16.95
N GLU A 17 -10.92 -12.94 -18.13
CA GLU A 17 -10.69 -14.34 -18.47
C GLU A 17 -9.43 -14.72 -17.72
N SER A 18 -9.53 -15.78 -16.89
CA SER A 18 -8.50 -16.37 -16.04
C SER A 18 -8.12 -15.57 -14.78
N ASN A 19 -8.41 -16.13 -13.66
CA ASN A 19 -7.88 -16.07 -12.30
C ASN A 19 -6.73 -15.05 -12.07
N GLY A 20 -7.04 -13.75 -12.03
CA GLY A 20 -6.12 -12.64 -12.12
C GLY A 20 -5.26 -12.34 -10.88
N PHE A 21 -4.96 -13.34 -10.02
CA PHE A 21 -4.03 -13.14 -8.92
C PHE A 21 -2.63 -13.58 -9.35
N GLU A 22 -1.82 -12.61 -9.78
CA GLU A 22 -0.42 -12.84 -10.09
C GLU A 22 0.48 -12.15 -9.06
N PHE A 23 1.60 -12.81 -8.73
CA PHE A 23 2.59 -12.19 -7.87
C PHE A 23 3.21 -10.98 -8.57
N GLN A 24 3.01 -9.79 -8.01
CA GLN A 24 3.47 -8.54 -8.60
C GLN A 24 5.01 -8.48 -8.61
N LYS A 25 5.59 -8.18 -9.76
CA LYS A 25 6.99 -7.81 -9.88
C LYS A 25 7.20 -6.39 -9.37
N LEU A 26 8.40 -6.10 -8.84
CA LEU A 26 8.77 -4.72 -8.56
C LEU A 26 8.77 -3.90 -9.85
N PRO A 27 8.31 -2.64 -9.80
CA PRO A 27 8.34 -1.76 -10.97
C PRO A 27 9.74 -1.21 -11.29
N TYR A 28 10.73 -1.52 -10.45
CA TYR A 28 12.12 -1.04 -10.53
C TYR A 28 13.09 -2.06 -9.92
N GLU A 29 14.40 -1.84 -10.13
CA GLU A 29 15.47 -2.65 -9.55
C GLU A 29 15.56 -2.50 -8.02
N TYR A 30 16.07 -3.51 -7.32
CA TYR A 30 16.17 -3.49 -5.85
C TYR A 30 16.97 -2.31 -5.29
N SER A 31 17.94 -1.78 -6.04
CA SER A 31 18.75 -0.62 -5.65
C SER A 31 18.12 0.74 -5.95
N PHE A 32 16.95 0.76 -6.61
CA PHE A 32 16.34 2.01 -7.09
C PHE A 32 16.02 3.02 -5.98
N LEU A 33 15.66 2.55 -4.80
CA LEU A 33 15.29 3.41 -3.66
C LEU A 33 16.47 3.81 -2.78
N GLU A 34 17.71 3.44 -3.15
CA GLU A 34 18.87 3.92 -2.43
C GLU A 34 19.11 5.43 -2.62
N PRO A 35 19.61 6.13 -1.63
CA PRO A 35 20.12 5.62 -0.35
C PRO A 35 19.05 5.53 0.76
N VAL A 36 17.77 5.65 0.48
CA VAL A 36 16.72 5.67 1.51
C VAL A 36 16.40 4.25 2.00
N ILE A 37 16.12 3.32 1.09
CA ILE A 37 15.92 1.91 1.42
C ILE A 37 17.02 1.12 0.70
N ASP A 38 17.74 0.28 1.43
CA ASP A 38 18.85 -0.50 0.87
C ASP A 38 18.33 -1.69 0.04
N SER A 39 19.16 -2.11 -0.92
CA SER A 39 18.80 -3.17 -1.87
C SER A 39 18.59 -4.52 -1.20
N GLU A 40 19.24 -4.81 -0.08
CA GLU A 40 19.05 -6.05 0.68
C GLU A 40 17.68 -6.08 1.34
N THR A 41 17.28 -4.98 2.00
CA THR A 41 15.92 -4.80 2.52
C THR A 41 14.89 -5.02 1.41
N MET A 42 15.04 -4.35 0.27
CA MET A 42 14.11 -4.46 -0.86
C MET A 42 13.98 -5.89 -1.36
N LYS A 43 15.11 -6.60 -1.52
CA LYS A 43 15.12 -7.99 -1.98
C LYS A 43 14.41 -8.93 -1.01
N ILE A 44 14.73 -8.85 0.29
CA ILE A 44 14.10 -9.70 1.32
C ILE A 44 12.61 -9.36 1.44
N HIS A 45 12.29 -8.08 1.48
CA HIS A 45 10.94 -7.57 1.63
C HIS A 45 10.01 -8.07 0.51
N HIS A 46 10.44 -7.97 -0.75
CA HIS A 46 9.68 -8.46 -1.91
C HIS A 46 9.67 -10.00 -2.00
N THR A 47 10.86 -10.65 -2.00
CA THR A 47 10.96 -12.08 -2.33
C THR A 47 10.61 -13.01 -1.17
N LYS A 48 10.61 -12.53 0.07
CA LYS A 48 10.30 -13.32 1.26
C LYS A 48 9.01 -12.88 1.92
N HIS A 49 8.90 -11.62 2.37
CA HIS A 49 7.71 -11.15 3.10
C HIS A 49 6.48 -11.09 2.20
N GLN A 50 6.51 -10.30 1.13
CA GLN A 50 5.37 -10.18 0.22
C GLN A 50 5.04 -11.51 -0.45
N LYS A 51 6.06 -12.25 -0.91
CA LYS A 51 5.84 -13.56 -1.54
C LYS A 51 5.11 -14.52 -0.62
N LYS A 52 5.46 -14.57 0.66
CA LYS A 52 4.78 -15.41 1.64
C LYS A 52 3.33 -15.02 1.86
N TYR A 53 3.04 -13.70 1.92
CA TYR A 53 1.66 -13.22 2.00
C TYR A 53 0.86 -13.65 0.76
N PHE A 54 1.43 -13.51 -0.42
CA PHE A 54 0.80 -13.95 -1.67
C PHE A 54 0.51 -15.46 -1.66
N ASP A 55 1.49 -16.29 -1.35
CA ASP A 55 1.34 -17.75 -1.36
C ASP A 55 0.27 -18.23 -0.37
N ASN A 56 0.27 -17.65 0.84
CA ASN A 56 -0.73 -17.97 1.85
C ASN A 56 -2.15 -17.52 1.45
N MET A 57 -2.28 -16.35 0.83
CA MET A 57 -3.55 -15.87 0.28
C MET A 57 -4.05 -16.80 -0.81
N MET A 58 -3.18 -17.16 -1.76
CA MET A 58 -3.52 -18.03 -2.87
C MET A 58 -3.96 -19.42 -2.40
N SER A 59 -3.32 -19.97 -1.36
CA SER A 59 -3.75 -21.26 -0.82
C SER A 59 -5.22 -21.28 -0.39
N ILE A 60 -5.75 -20.15 0.11
CA ILE A 60 -7.16 -20.02 0.50
C ILE A 60 -8.06 -19.84 -0.73
N ILE A 61 -7.61 -19.05 -1.69
CA ILE A 61 -8.36 -18.80 -2.93
C ILE A 61 -8.49 -20.09 -3.75
N ASP A 62 -7.41 -20.87 -3.87
CA ASP A 62 -7.37 -22.10 -4.65
C ASP A 62 -8.25 -23.20 -4.05
N GLU A 63 -8.33 -23.27 -2.71
CA GLU A 63 -9.24 -24.16 -2.01
C GLU A 63 -10.72 -23.77 -2.18
N ASN A 64 -11.01 -22.54 -2.62
CA ASN A 64 -12.36 -21.97 -2.71
C ASN A 64 -12.58 -21.26 -4.05
N SER A 65 -12.82 -22.01 -5.11
CA SER A 65 -12.95 -21.50 -6.49
C SER A 65 -13.98 -20.37 -6.68
N LYS A 66 -14.94 -20.24 -5.76
CA LYS A 66 -15.91 -19.13 -5.77
C LYS A 66 -15.23 -17.78 -5.51
N LEU A 67 -14.12 -17.74 -4.76
CA LEU A 67 -13.40 -16.53 -4.46
C LEU A 67 -12.68 -15.95 -5.69
N GLN A 68 -12.31 -16.81 -6.65
CA GLN A 68 -11.66 -16.41 -7.89
C GLN A 68 -12.50 -15.49 -8.78
N LYS A 69 -13.81 -15.38 -8.51
CA LYS A 69 -14.75 -14.51 -9.24
C LYS A 69 -14.71 -13.07 -8.74
N HIS A 70 -14.02 -12.80 -7.65
CA HIS A 70 -13.95 -11.50 -7.00
C HIS A 70 -12.56 -10.90 -7.14
N SER A 71 -12.49 -9.59 -7.20
CA SER A 71 -11.23 -8.86 -7.06
C SER A 71 -10.70 -8.93 -5.62
N LEU A 72 -9.39 -8.71 -5.44
CA LEU A 72 -8.78 -8.67 -4.12
C LEU A 72 -9.43 -7.58 -3.23
N VAL A 73 -9.73 -6.42 -3.81
CA VAL A 73 -10.37 -5.31 -3.10
C VAL A 73 -11.77 -5.71 -2.61
N GLU A 74 -12.58 -6.36 -3.45
CA GLU A 74 -13.91 -6.85 -3.05
C GLU A 74 -13.83 -7.86 -1.91
N LEU A 75 -12.84 -8.77 -1.94
CA LEU A 75 -12.65 -9.77 -0.88
C LEU A 75 -12.17 -9.14 0.43
N MET A 76 -11.31 -8.12 0.38
CA MET A 76 -10.85 -7.41 1.58
C MET A 76 -11.94 -6.52 2.18
N SER A 77 -12.77 -5.89 1.34
CA SER A 77 -13.86 -5.02 1.78
C SER A 77 -15.08 -5.78 2.34
N ASP A 78 -15.20 -7.06 2.03
CA ASP A 78 -16.28 -7.91 2.58
C ASP A 78 -15.73 -9.30 2.93
N LEU A 79 -15.15 -9.38 4.11
CA LEU A 79 -14.58 -10.61 4.64
C LEU A 79 -15.62 -11.71 4.90
N ASN A 80 -16.92 -11.42 4.81
CA ASN A 80 -17.98 -12.45 4.92
C ASN A 80 -18.02 -13.37 3.70
N LYS A 81 -17.45 -12.95 2.56
CA LYS A 81 -17.25 -13.81 1.40
C LYS A 81 -16.27 -14.95 1.67
N ILE A 82 -15.36 -14.76 2.64
CA ILE A 82 -14.35 -15.74 3.02
C ILE A 82 -14.95 -16.74 4.02
N PRO A 83 -14.71 -18.06 3.84
CA PRO A 83 -15.14 -19.05 4.83
C PRO A 83 -14.69 -18.67 6.23
N ALA A 84 -15.57 -18.81 7.23
CA ALA A 84 -15.33 -18.32 8.59
C ALA A 84 -14.00 -18.86 9.20
N LYS A 85 -13.64 -20.11 8.91
CA LYS A 85 -12.40 -20.75 9.38
C LYS A 85 -11.13 -20.11 8.81
N ASP A 86 -11.21 -19.47 7.62
CA ASP A 86 -10.07 -18.93 6.89
C ASP A 86 -10.02 -17.39 6.96
N ARG A 87 -11.06 -16.75 7.49
CA ARG A 87 -11.27 -15.30 7.42
C ARG A 87 -10.11 -14.49 7.98
N GLU A 88 -9.65 -14.83 9.20
CA GLU A 88 -8.53 -14.10 9.82
C GLU A 88 -7.21 -14.34 9.07
N LYS A 89 -6.97 -15.59 8.65
CA LYS A 89 -5.79 -15.94 7.85
C LYS A 89 -5.81 -15.20 6.51
N PHE A 90 -6.97 -15.15 5.84
CA PHE A 90 -7.13 -14.40 4.60
C PHE A 90 -6.90 -12.91 4.81
N LYS A 91 -7.56 -12.29 5.79
CA LYS A 91 -7.41 -10.86 6.11
C LYS A 91 -5.94 -10.47 6.24
N ASN A 92 -5.17 -11.22 7.04
CA ASN A 92 -3.76 -10.93 7.27
C ASN A 92 -2.89 -11.11 6.02
N ASN A 93 -3.14 -12.13 5.21
CA ASN A 93 -2.31 -12.42 4.05
C ASN A 93 -2.72 -11.60 2.80
N ALA A 94 -4.01 -11.43 2.56
CA ALA A 94 -4.53 -10.57 1.50
C ALA A 94 -4.17 -9.10 1.74
N GLY A 95 -4.35 -8.63 3.00
CA GLY A 95 -3.90 -7.31 3.41
C GLY A 95 -2.39 -7.14 3.21
N GLY A 96 -1.58 -8.12 3.67
CA GLY A 96 -0.14 -8.08 3.49
C GLY A 96 0.28 -8.01 2.02
N TYR A 97 -0.30 -8.84 1.17
CA TYR A 97 0.00 -8.80 -0.26
C TYR A 97 -0.41 -7.47 -0.90
N PHE A 98 -1.62 -6.98 -0.62
CA PHE A 98 -2.11 -5.71 -1.12
C PHE A 98 -1.24 -4.53 -0.67
N ASN A 99 -0.96 -4.44 0.63
CA ASN A 99 -0.20 -3.34 1.22
C ASN A 99 1.17 -3.20 0.57
N HIS A 100 1.89 -4.31 0.39
CA HIS A 100 3.20 -4.31 -0.25
C HIS A 100 3.10 -3.96 -1.75
N SER A 101 2.09 -4.49 -2.46
CA SER A 101 1.85 -4.15 -3.86
C SER A 101 1.61 -2.65 -4.06
N PHE A 102 0.87 -2.03 -3.14
CA PHE A 102 0.64 -0.59 -3.12
C PHE A 102 1.92 0.18 -2.79
N PHE A 103 2.67 -0.29 -1.77
CA PHE A 103 3.89 0.33 -1.27
C PHE A 103 4.96 0.50 -2.35
N TRP A 104 5.14 -0.49 -3.23
CA TRP A 104 6.11 -0.38 -4.31
C TRP A 104 5.80 0.73 -5.31
N ASN A 105 4.53 0.95 -5.61
CA ASN A 105 4.11 1.95 -6.60
C ASN A 105 4.09 3.37 -6.02
N VAL A 106 3.90 3.52 -4.72
CA VAL A 106 3.83 4.84 -4.08
C VAL A 106 5.21 5.46 -3.84
N MET A 107 6.30 4.74 -4.16
CA MET A 107 7.68 5.19 -3.96
C MET A 107 8.42 5.43 -5.27
N THR A 108 9.23 6.50 -5.32
CA THR A 108 10.14 6.79 -6.43
C THR A 108 11.30 7.67 -5.95
N THR A 109 12.43 7.60 -6.66
CA THR A 109 13.55 8.54 -6.52
C THR A 109 13.56 9.63 -7.59
N GLU A 110 12.63 9.59 -8.56
CA GLU A 110 12.57 10.52 -9.71
C GLU A 110 12.10 11.93 -9.34
N LYS A 111 11.75 12.19 -8.08
CA LYS A 111 11.31 13.50 -7.55
C LYS A 111 10.17 14.13 -8.35
N PRO A 112 9.03 13.47 -8.47
CA PRO A 112 7.89 14.04 -9.16
C PRO A 112 7.43 15.33 -8.48
N VAL A 113 6.92 16.25 -9.28
CA VAL A 113 6.50 17.57 -8.77
C VAL A 113 5.26 17.42 -7.90
N TYR A 114 5.32 17.96 -6.69
CA TYR A 114 4.14 18.09 -5.83
C TYR A 114 3.15 19.09 -6.43
N SER A 115 2.19 18.58 -7.17
CA SER A 115 1.22 19.38 -7.97
C SER A 115 -0.11 18.63 -8.10
N GLY A 116 -1.02 19.16 -8.91
CA GLY A 116 -2.29 18.50 -9.25
C GLY A 116 -3.33 18.51 -8.15
N ALA A 117 -4.29 17.60 -8.26
CA ALA A 117 -5.44 17.54 -7.37
C ALA A 117 -5.04 17.19 -5.92
N ILE A 118 -4.06 16.30 -5.75
CA ILE A 118 -3.60 15.91 -4.41
C ILE A 118 -2.99 17.08 -3.65
N LYS A 119 -2.24 17.97 -4.33
CA LYS A 119 -1.71 19.19 -3.71
C LYS A 119 -2.81 20.02 -3.10
N ASN A 120 -3.88 20.30 -3.84
CA ASN A 120 -5.00 21.11 -3.37
C ASN A 120 -5.69 20.48 -2.13
N LEU A 121 -5.82 19.16 -2.12
CA LEU A 121 -6.43 18.45 -0.99
C LEU A 121 -5.53 18.46 0.24
N ILE A 122 -4.22 18.25 0.08
CA ILE A 122 -3.24 18.30 1.18
C ILE A 122 -3.15 19.71 1.74
N ASP A 123 -3.02 20.73 0.89
CA ASP A 123 -2.94 22.12 1.33
C ASP A 123 -4.22 22.55 2.08
N LYS A 124 -5.39 22.11 1.59
CA LYS A 124 -6.68 22.35 2.26
C LYS A 124 -6.76 21.67 3.62
N LYS A 125 -6.31 20.41 3.73
CA LYS A 125 -6.45 19.60 4.96
C LYS A 125 -5.40 19.92 6.00
N PHE A 126 -4.14 20.05 5.58
CA PHE A 126 -2.98 20.17 6.46
C PHE A 126 -2.34 21.57 6.44
N GLY A 127 -2.67 22.39 5.46
CA GLY A 127 -2.17 23.76 5.29
C GLY A 127 -0.92 23.87 4.42
N SER A 128 -0.06 22.83 4.36
CA SER A 128 1.10 22.75 3.47
C SER A 128 1.63 21.31 3.39
N LEU A 129 2.49 21.05 2.39
CA LEU A 129 3.23 19.79 2.28
C LEU A 129 4.08 19.49 3.52
N ASP A 130 4.78 20.51 4.06
CA ASP A 130 5.63 20.32 5.24
C ASP A 130 4.82 19.93 6.47
N LYS A 131 3.67 20.57 6.69
CA LYS A 131 2.76 20.19 7.78
C LYS A 131 2.20 18.79 7.59
N PHE A 132 1.84 18.42 6.36
CA PHE A 132 1.43 17.05 6.06
C PHE A 132 2.53 16.04 6.40
N LYS A 133 3.78 16.29 5.97
CA LYS A 133 4.92 15.41 6.28
C LYS A 133 5.12 15.26 7.78
N ILE A 134 5.03 16.35 8.54
CA ILE A 134 5.14 16.33 10.00
C ILE A 134 4.05 15.46 10.62
N GLU A 135 2.79 15.64 10.23
CA GLU A 135 1.68 14.83 10.74
C GLU A 135 1.77 13.38 10.34
N PHE A 136 2.20 13.10 9.09
CA PHE A 136 2.41 11.73 8.61
C PHE A 136 3.48 10.99 9.42
N ILE A 137 4.64 11.63 9.62
CA ILE A 137 5.73 11.09 10.44
C ILE A 137 5.27 10.85 11.87
N LYS A 138 4.61 11.86 12.47
CA LYS A 138 4.08 11.75 13.83
C LYS A 138 3.12 10.57 13.96
N THR A 139 2.17 10.41 13.03
CA THR A 139 1.22 9.29 13.01
C THR A 139 1.92 7.93 12.98
N GLY A 140 3.02 7.82 12.21
CA GLY A 140 3.81 6.59 12.14
C GLY A 140 4.66 6.32 13.38
N VAL A 141 5.21 7.36 14.01
CA VAL A 141 6.00 7.24 15.24
C VAL A 141 5.10 6.86 16.42
N ASP A 142 3.92 7.46 16.52
CA ASP A 142 2.96 7.22 17.60
C ASP A 142 2.30 5.82 17.50
N HIS A 143 2.41 5.16 16.33
CA HIS A 143 1.86 3.82 16.16
C HIS A 143 2.65 2.78 16.95
N PHE A 144 2.00 2.12 17.91
CA PHE A 144 2.61 1.08 18.70
C PHE A 144 2.63 -0.27 17.95
N GLY A 145 3.82 -0.86 17.83
CA GLY A 145 4.01 -2.17 17.19
C GLY A 145 4.12 -2.11 15.66
N SER A 146 3.78 -3.22 15.03
CA SER A 146 3.81 -3.38 13.57
C SER A 146 2.51 -2.87 12.95
N GLY A 147 2.61 -2.22 11.82
CA GLY A 147 1.45 -1.67 11.11
C GLY A 147 1.82 -0.84 9.91
N TRP A 148 0.92 0.05 9.51
CA TRP A 148 1.03 0.93 8.35
C TRP A 148 0.50 2.31 8.66
N VAL A 149 1.08 3.36 8.08
CA VAL A 149 0.45 4.69 8.00
C VAL A 149 -0.21 4.84 6.65
N TRP A 150 -1.45 5.35 6.64
CA TRP A 150 -2.24 5.55 5.45
C TRP A 150 -2.77 6.97 5.33
N LEU A 151 -2.58 7.59 4.17
CA LEU A 151 -3.41 8.70 3.70
C LEU A 151 -4.49 8.12 2.80
N CYS A 152 -5.76 8.39 3.11
CA CYS A 152 -6.92 7.84 2.42
C CYS A 152 -7.89 8.92 2.00
N THR A 153 -8.81 8.56 1.13
CA THR A 153 -9.99 9.37 0.79
C THR A 153 -11.23 8.48 0.68
N GLU A 154 -12.38 8.95 1.16
CA GLU A 154 -13.66 8.24 0.98
C GLU A 154 -14.29 8.59 -0.37
N ASP A 155 -14.21 9.85 -0.75
CA ASP A 155 -14.97 10.47 -1.83
C ASP A 155 -14.12 11.17 -2.90
N GLY A 156 -12.79 11.04 -2.84
CA GLY A 156 -11.87 11.77 -3.72
C GLY A 156 -11.74 13.27 -3.41
N ARG A 157 -12.33 13.76 -2.31
CA ARG A 157 -12.37 15.20 -1.96
C ARG A 157 -11.90 15.50 -0.54
N ASN A 158 -12.03 14.54 0.35
CA ASN A 158 -11.64 14.66 1.75
C ASN A 158 -10.56 13.66 2.09
N LEU A 159 -9.51 14.11 2.78
CA LEU A 159 -8.40 13.28 3.18
C LEU A 159 -8.51 12.86 4.65
N LYS A 160 -8.12 11.62 4.92
CA LYS A 160 -7.99 11.06 6.27
C LYS A 160 -6.59 10.46 6.42
N LEU A 161 -5.90 10.82 7.49
CA LEU A 161 -4.61 10.25 7.87
C LEU A 161 -4.82 9.37 9.11
N SER A 162 -4.34 8.13 9.06
CA SER A 162 -4.46 7.18 10.16
C SER A 162 -3.36 6.13 10.12
N SER A 163 -3.11 5.45 11.24
CA SER A 163 -2.31 4.24 11.29
C SER A 163 -3.18 3.03 11.59
N MET A 164 -2.80 1.86 11.05
CA MET A 164 -3.53 0.61 11.19
C MET A 164 -2.59 -0.51 11.59
N ALA A 165 -3.02 -1.35 12.51
CA ALA A 165 -2.19 -2.42 13.06
C ALA A 165 -2.02 -3.60 12.08
N ASN A 166 -0.89 -4.26 12.18
CA ASN A 166 -0.54 -5.46 11.41
C ASN A 166 -0.65 -5.22 9.89
N GLN A 167 -1.47 -6.03 9.20
CA GLN A 167 -1.69 -5.88 7.76
C GLN A 167 -3.07 -5.29 7.44
N ASN A 168 -3.73 -4.67 8.41
CA ASN A 168 -4.97 -3.94 8.15
C ASN A 168 -4.71 -2.74 7.23
N ASN A 169 -5.68 -2.42 6.41
CA ASN A 169 -5.61 -1.36 5.42
C ASN A 169 -6.97 -0.67 5.26
N PRO A 170 -7.05 0.42 4.48
CA PRO A 170 -8.28 1.19 4.33
C PRO A 170 -9.49 0.42 3.86
N TYR A 171 -9.32 -0.63 3.06
CA TYR A 171 -10.43 -1.47 2.60
C TYR A 171 -10.94 -2.42 3.69
N ILE A 172 -10.02 -2.99 4.48
CA ILE A 172 -10.36 -3.89 5.60
C ILE A 172 -11.03 -3.12 6.75
N GLU A 173 -10.56 -1.88 7.01
CA GLU A 173 -11.06 -1.03 8.11
C GLU A 173 -12.16 -0.07 7.66
N GLU A 174 -12.67 -0.22 6.44
CA GLU A 174 -13.74 0.62 5.87
C GLU A 174 -13.43 2.12 6.02
N CYS A 175 -12.16 2.49 5.82
CA CYS A 175 -11.63 3.83 6.08
C CYS A 175 -11.43 4.66 4.80
N GLY A 176 -12.03 4.19 3.70
CA GLY A 176 -11.92 4.79 2.38
C GLY A 176 -10.90 4.09 1.47
N LYS A 177 -10.40 4.81 0.48
CA LYS A 177 -9.49 4.31 -0.55
C LYS A 177 -8.08 4.84 -0.31
N PRO A 178 -7.01 4.01 -0.38
CA PRO A 178 -5.64 4.42 -0.08
C PRO A 178 -5.07 5.35 -1.16
N LEU A 179 -4.35 6.37 -0.75
CA LEU A 179 -3.59 7.29 -1.61
C LEU A 179 -2.09 7.19 -1.35
N ILE A 180 -1.70 7.08 -0.08
CA ILE A 180 -0.31 6.90 0.35
C ILE A 180 -0.32 5.86 1.46
N GLY A 181 0.61 4.88 1.41
CA GLY A 181 0.80 3.87 2.44
C GLY A 181 2.28 3.68 2.75
N CYS A 182 2.66 3.70 4.02
CA CYS A 182 4.03 3.45 4.47
C CYS A 182 4.08 2.32 5.48
N ASP A 183 4.99 1.38 5.26
CA ASP A 183 5.21 0.22 6.12
C ASP A 183 5.94 0.61 7.41
N LEU A 184 5.37 0.23 8.56
CA LEU A 184 5.94 0.43 9.89
C LEU A 184 6.47 -0.86 10.51
N TRP A 185 6.38 -1.99 9.81
CA TRP A 185 7.01 -3.23 10.25
C TRP A 185 8.52 -3.09 10.27
N GLU A 186 9.18 -3.62 11.28
CA GLU A 186 10.64 -3.51 11.41
C GLU A 186 11.40 -4.08 10.20
N HIS A 187 10.84 -5.11 9.54
CA HIS A 187 11.47 -5.67 8.35
C HIS A 187 11.59 -4.67 7.17
N ALA A 188 10.82 -3.58 7.17
CA ALA A 188 10.90 -2.55 6.14
C ALA A 188 12.10 -1.61 6.30
N TYR A 189 12.69 -1.52 7.51
CA TYR A 189 13.70 -0.50 7.78
C TYR A 189 14.84 -0.92 8.71
N TYR A 190 14.75 -2.09 9.37
CA TYR A 190 15.66 -2.45 10.47
C TYR A 190 17.13 -2.60 10.03
N LEU A 191 17.40 -3.15 8.84
CA LEU A 191 18.78 -3.32 8.37
C LEU A 191 19.53 -1.99 8.27
N LYS A 192 18.84 -0.91 7.95
CA LYS A 192 19.45 0.42 7.76
C LYS A 192 19.26 1.37 8.92
N TYR A 193 18.09 1.37 9.53
CA TYR A 193 17.72 2.34 10.57
C TYR A 193 17.60 1.73 11.96
N GLN A 194 17.65 0.41 12.07
CA GLN A 194 17.47 -0.34 13.30
C GLN A 194 16.19 0.08 14.03
N ASN A 195 16.23 0.46 15.28
CA ASN A 195 15.08 0.88 16.07
C ASN A 195 14.59 2.32 15.76
N ASP A 196 15.30 3.07 14.89
CA ASP A 196 15.01 4.49 14.61
C ASP A 196 13.94 4.65 13.51
N ARG A 197 12.68 4.28 13.85
CA ARG A 197 11.51 4.44 12.96
C ARG A 197 11.32 5.89 12.51
N GLU A 198 11.58 6.85 13.40
CA GLU A 198 11.41 8.26 13.07
C GLU A 198 12.36 8.69 11.94
N LYS A 199 13.63 8.28 12.02
CA LYS A 199 14.62 8.56 10.99
C LYS A 199 14.26 7.91 9.65
N TYR A 200 13.75 6.68 9.68
CA TYR A 200 13.23 6.01 8.48
C TYR A 200 12.09 6.83 7.85
N LEU A 201 11.07 7.19 8.62
CA LEU A 201 9.91 7.93 8.13
C LEU A 201 10.30 9.31 7.57
N LYS A 202 11.22 10.04 8.23
CA LYS A 202 11.75 11.32 7.75
C LYS A 202 12.43 11.22 6.37
N LYS A 203 13.03 10.06 6.05
CA LYS A 203 13.62 9.83 4.73
C LYS A 203 12.61 9.29 3.73
N TRP A 204 11.71 8.44 4.20
CA TRP A 204 10.71 7.80 3.36
C TRP A 204 9.73 8.79 2.73
N VAL A 205 9.28 9.82 3.45
CA VAL A 205 8.32 10.82 2.92
C VAL A 205 8.84 11.58 1.71
N ASP A 206 10.15 11.57 1.47
CA ASP A 206 10.76 12.17 0.28
C ASP A 206 10.75 11.24 -0.95
N LEU A 207 10.37 9.97 -0.77
CA LEU A 207 10.17 9.00 -1.84
C LEU A 207 8.75 9.02 -2.42
N ILE A 208 7.81 9.79 -1.87
CA ILE A 208 6.41 9.74 -2.32
C ILE A 208 6.31 10.08 -3.80
N ASN A 209 5.75 9.15 -4.57
CA ASN A 209 5.47 9.29 -5.99
C ASN A 209 4.18 10.09 -6.21
N TRP A 210 4.30 11.41 -6.31
CA TRP A 210 3.13 12.30 -6.45
C TRP A 210 2.36 12.09 -7.75
N ASP A 211 2.99 11.59 -8.81
CA ASP A 211 2.31 11.26 -10.06
C ASP A 211 1.40 10.05 -9.85
N PHE A 212 1.91 8.97 -9.24
CA PHE A 212 1.09 7.82 -8.85
C PHE A 212 -0.06 8.20 -7.93
N VAL A 213 0.20 9.07 -6.93
CA VAL A 213 -0.85 9.53 -6.00
C VAL A 213 -1.94 10.31 -6.71
N ASN A 214 -1.59 11.19 -7.68
CA ASN A 214 -2.58 11.92 -8.49
C ASN A 214 -3.39 10.96 -9.39
N GLU A 215 -2.73 10.03 -10.10
CA GLU A 215 -3.40 9.03 -10.94
C GLU A 215 -4.37 8.18 -10.12
N THR A 216 -3.94 7.75 -8.94
CA THR A 216 -4.76 6.98 -8.00
C THR A 216 -5.99 7.80 -7.55
N LEU A 217 -5.78 9.06 -7.17
CA LEU A 217 -6.88 9.96 -6.77
C LEU A 217 -7.89 10.17 -7.90
N GLU A 218 -7.43 10.37 -9.14
CA GLU A 218 -8.31 10.52 -10.30
C GLU A 218 -9.13 9.25 -10.58
N SER A 219 -8.55 8.06 -10.36
CA SER A 219 -9.26 6.79 -10.54
C SER A 219 -10.41 6.58 -9.54
N TYR A 220 -10.45 7.37 -8.48
CA TYR A 220 -11.48 7.28 -7.41
C TYR A 220 -12.65 8.24 -7.59
N LYS A 221 -12.57 9.15 -8.57
CA LYS A 221 -13.64 10.08 -8.95
C LYS A 221 -14.64 9.42 -9.89
#